data_c279943bc333f82eeeef51051d9a68a9
#
_entry.id   c279943bc333f82eeeef51051d9a68a9
#
_cell.length_a   1.000
_cell.length_b   1.000
_cell.length_c   1.000
_cell.angle_alpha   90.00
_cell.angle_beta   90.00
_cell.angle_gamma   90.00
#
_symmetry.space_group_name_H-M   'P 1'
#
loop_
_entity.id
_entity.type
_entity.pdbx_description
1 polymer ?
#
loop_
_entity_poly.entity_id
_entity_poly.type
_entity_poly.pdbx_seq_one_letter_code
_entity_poly.pdbx_strand_id
1 'polypeptide(L)'
;MLASLMLSQTTHVVGLSGGKDSTALALRLAEVEPRDYVYLITPTGDELPEMIEHWAHLENLLGKQFTRVTNRTLAEWIAEFDGLPNHRQRWCTRLLKIEPTIAFLANHAPAINYVGLRADEAERVGIYGSTASRFPLREWGWGITEVQGYLRDRGITIPERTDCARCYGQRLVEWKRLLVKHPSLYASAEADEARTGYTFRSAQRDTWPAPLAELREAFNSGRKVRGDDECDNATSCRVCKL
;
A
#
# COMPACT_ATOMS: atom_id res chain seq x y z
N MET A 1 -14.98 -9.88 -48.25
CA MET A 1 -15.05 -10.01 -46.78
C MET A 1 -13.83 -9.33 -46.19
N LEU A 2 -13.94 -8.05 -45.83
CA LEU A 2 -12.89 -7.32 -45.10
C LEU A 2 -13.06 -7.65 -43.63
N ALA A 3 -12.21 -8.54 -43.10
CA ALA A 3 -12.09 -8.73 -41.65
C ALA A 3 -11.58 -7.42 -41.05
N SER A 4 -12.48 -6.66 -40.41
CA SER A 4 -12.11 -5.54 -39.58
C SER A 4 -11.17 -6.05 -38.51
N LEU A 5 -9.87 -5.79 -38.67
CA LEU A 5 -8.88 -5.90 -37.60
C LEU A 5 -9.29 -4.88 -36.55
N MET A 6 -10.09 -5.31 -35.57
CA MET A 6 -10.25 -4.55 -34.33
C MET A 6 -8.87 -4.50 -33.68
N LEU A 7 -8.16 -3.40 -33.90
CA LEU A 7 -6.97 -3.06 -33.11
C LEU A 7 -7.42 -3.08 -31.65
N SER A 8 -6.99 -4.06 -30.91
CA SER A 8 -7.24 -4.15 -29.47
C SER A 8 -6.76 -2.87 -28.83
N GLN A 9 -7.69 -2.11 -28.24
CA GLN A 9 -7.36 -0.84 -27.60
C GLN A 9 -6.46 -1.12 -26.39
N THR A 10 -5.34 -0.41 -26.30
CA THR A 10 -4.42 -0.56 -25.17
C THR A 10 -5.09 -0.15 -23.85
N THR A 11 -5.07 -1.02 -22.86
CA THR A 11 -5.58 -0.74 -21.52
C THR A 11 -4.53 0.05 -20.72
N HIS A 12 -4.92 1.20 -20.19
CA HIS A 12 -4.06 2.06 -19.39
C HIS A 12 -4.36 1.85 -17.91
N VAL A 13 -3.46 1.20 -17.16
CA VAL A 13 -3.67 0.80 -15.76
C VAL A 13 -2.78 1.64 -14.85
N VAL A 14 -3.37 2.35 -13.90
CA VAL A 14 -2.67 3.11 -12.87
C VAL A 14 -2.71 2.33 -11.57
N GLY A 15 -1.56 1.86 -11.09
CA GLY A 15 -1.44 1.22 -9.78
C GLY A 15 -1.66 2.25 -8.67
N LEU A 16 -2.77 2.16 -7.95
CA LEU A 16 -3.21 3.15 -6.97
C LEU A 16 -3.30 2.53 -5.57
N SER A 17 -2.28 2.71 -4.75
CA SER A 17 -2.32 2.27 -3.35
C SER A 17 -3.07 3.23 -2.41
N GLY A 18 -3.29 4.47 -2.83
CA GLY A 18 -3.79 5.57 -2.01
C GLY A 18 -2.70 6.28 -1.18
N GLY A 19 -1.45 5.84 -1.28
CA GLY A 19 -0.32 6.60 -0.73
C GLY A 19 -0.01 7.84 -1.56
N LYS A 20 0.76 8.78 -0.99
CA LYS A 20 1.05 10.08 -1.61
C LYS A 20 1.51 10.00 -3.06
N ASP A 21 2.42 9.08 -3.37
CA ASP A 21 3.03 8.98 -4.69
C ASP A 21 2.02 8.50 -5.75
N SER A 22 1.27 7.44 -5.45
CA SER A 22 0.24 6.90 -6.35
C SER A 22 -0.97 7.84 -6.48
N THR A 23 -1.30 8.57 -5.43
CA THR A 23 -2.37 9.59 -5.46
C THR A 23 -1.97 10.76 -6.35
N ALA A 24 -0.77 11.31 -6.16
CA ALA A 24 -0.25 12.40 -6.99
C ALA A 24 -0.14 11.97 -8.46
N LEU A 25 0.34 10.73 -8.73
CA LEU A 25 0.40 10.16 -10.06
C LEU A 25 -0.98 10.12 -10.73
N ALA A 26 -1.98 9.54 -10.05
CA ALA A 26 -3.31 9.36 -10.62
C ALA A 26 -3.97 10.70 -10.96
N LEU A 27 -3.94 11.65 -10.03
CA LEU A 27 -4.51 12.98 -10.21
C LEU A 27 -3.79 13.75 -11.32
N ARG A 28 -2.45 13.72 -11.33
CA ARG A 28 -1.67 14.43 -12.34
C ARG A 28 -1.84 13.84 -13.74
N LEU A 29 -1.90 12.52 -13.88
CA LEU A 29 -2.19 11.87 -15.16
C LEU A 29 -3.57 12.29 -15.70
N ALA A 30 -4.58 12.34 -14.85
CA ALA A 30 -5.91 12.78 -15.24
C ALA A 30 -5.92 14.24 -15.78
N GLU A 31 -5.04 15.10 -15.26
CA GLU A 31 -4.91 16.50 -15.70
C GLU A 31 -4.12 16.66 -17.01
N VAL A 32 -2.94 16.00 -17.11
CA VAL A 32 -1.98 16.31 -18.20
C VAL A 32 -1.97 15.32 -19.34
N GLU A 33 -2.48 14.11 -19.10
CA GLU A 33 -2.57 13.06 -20.11
C GLU A 33 -3.91 12.31 -19.96
N PRO A 34 -5.06 13.01 -20.14
CA PRO A 34 -6.37 12.41 -19.90
C PRO A 34 -6.63 11.21 -20.83
N ARG A 35 -6.94 10.07 -20.21
CA ARG A 35 -7.26 8.80 -20.88
C ARG A 35 -8.33 8.06 -20.07
N ASP A 36 -8.86 7.01 -20.64
CA ASP A 36 -9.70 6.07 -19.91
C ASP A 36 -8.85 5.13 -19.03
N TYR A 37 -8.34 5.67 -17.92
CA TYR A 37 -7.51 4.90 -16.98
C TYR A 37 -8.34 3.90 -16.18
N VAL A 38 -7.78 2.71 -15.99
CA VAL A 38 -8.19 1.78 -14.95
C VAL A 38 -7.37 2.07 -13.70
N TYR A 39 -7.98 2.56 -12.64
CA TYR A 39 -7.33 2.74 -11.35
C TYR A 39 -7.39 1.43 -10.59
N LEU A 40 -6.24 0.74 -10.49
CA LEU A 40 -6.13 -0.59 -9.93
C LEU A 40 -5.66 -0.53 -8.48
N ILE A 41 -6.45 -1.09 -7.56
CA ILE A 41 -6.05 -1.31 -6.18
C ILE A 41 -6.05 -2.81 -5.86
N THR A 42 -5.20 -3.19 -4.92
CA THR A 42 -5.06 -4.57 -4.43
C THR A 42 -5.33 -4.61 -2.91
N PRO A 43 -6.61 -4.60 -2.50
CA PRO A 43 -6.97 -4.65 -1.09
C PRO A 43 -6.45 -5.93 -0.45
N THR A 44 -5.93 -5.81 0.75
CA THR A 44 -5.43 -6.94 1.54
C THR A 44 -6.47 -7.51 2.50
N GLY A 45 -7.61 -6.78 2.66
CA GLY A 45 -8.63 -7.07 3.65
C GLY A 45 -8.21 -6.69 5.08
N ASP A 46 -7.12 -5.94 5.20
CA ASP A 46 -6.52 -5.52 6.46
C ASP A 46 -6.18 -4.01 6.44
N GLU A 47 -6.90 -3.25 5.63
CA GLU A 47 -6.74 -1.81 5.53
C GLU A 47 -7.31 -1.11 6.77
N LEU A 48 -6.68 0.00 7.15
CA LEU A 48 -7.24 0.90 8.17
C LEU A 48 -8.53 1.56 7.64
N PRO A 49 -9.53 1.85 8.50
CA PRO A 49 -10.75 2.54 8.09
C PRO A 49 -10.48 3.83 7.32
N GLU A 50 -9.50 4.62 7.76
CA GLU A 50 -9.10 5.87 7.12
C GLU A 50 -8.60 5.67 5.67
N MET A 51 -8.05 4.50 5.37
CA MET A 51 -7.65 4.17 4.00
C MET A 51 -8.85 3.86 3.12
N ILE A 52 -9.85 3.17 3.65
CA ILE A 52 -11.09 2.86 2.92
C ILE A 52 -11.83 4.15 2.59
N GLU A 53 -11.94 5.06 3.56
CA GLU A 53 -12.54 6.39 3.37
C GLU A 53 -11.74 7.22 2.36
N HIS A 54 -10.42 7.16 2.42
CA HIS A 54 -9.55 7.85 1.49
C HIS A 54 -9.71 7.33 0.05
N TRP A 55 -9.81 6.04 -0.15
CA TRP A 55 -10.10 5.48 -1.49
C TRP A 55 -11.44 5.96 -2.03
N ALA A 56 -12.49 5.99 -1.21
CA ALA A 56 -13.79 6.50 -1.61
C ALA A 56 -13.72 8.00 -1.99
N HIS A 57 -12.96 8.79 -1.23
CA HIS A 57 -12.69 10.19 -1.56
C HIS A 57 -11.96 10.33 -2.91
N LEU A 58 -10.94 9.53 -3.16
CA LEU A 58 -10.21 9.55 -4.43
C LEU A 58 -11.07 9.08 -5.62
N GLU A 59 -11.95 8.09 -5.44
CA GLU A 59 -12.93 7.71 -6.46
C GLU A 59 -13.82 8.88 -6.87
N ASN A 60 -14.27 9.68 -5.90
CA ASN A 60 -15.05 10.89 -6.17
C ASN A 60 -14.22 11.95 -6.91
N LEU A 61 -12.98 12.19 -6.50
CA LEU A 61 -12.09 13.17 -7.13
C LEU A 61 -11.74 12.81 -8.58
N LEU A 62 -11.51 11.52 -8.84
CA LEU A 62 -11.17 11.01 -10.18
C LEU A 62 -12.40 10.74 -11.03
N GLY A 63 -13.61 10.84 -10.47
CA GLY A 63 -14.87 10.58 -11.15
C GLY A 63 -15.02 9.13 -11.63
N LYS A 64 -14.27 8.19 -11.03
CA LYS A 64 -14.23 6.80 -11.48
C LYS A 64 -14.03 5.83 -10.32
N GLN A 65 -14.81 4.75 -10.30
CA GLN A 65 -14.65 3.66 -9.34
C GLN A 65 -13.34 2.92 -9.57
N PHE A 66 -12.70 2.49 -8.49
CA PHE A 66 -11.46 1.72 -8.56
C PHE A 66 -11.73 0.25 -8.86
N THR A 67 -10.90 -0.32 -9.72
CA THR A 67 -10.88 -1.77 -9.93
C THR A 67 -10.15 -2.42 -8.79
N ARG A 68 -10.88 -3.22 -8.01
CA ARG A 68 -10.36 -3.95 -6.85
C ARG A 68 -9.99 -5.36 -7.27
N VAL A 69 -8.72 -5.72 -7.14
CA VAL A 69 -8.23 -7.05 -7.48
C VAL A 69 -7.66 -7.72 -6.23
N THR A 70 -8.31 -8.78 -5.80
CA THR A 70 -7.86 -9.62 -4.69
C THR A 70 -8.30 -11.06 -4.95
N ASN A 71 -7.49 -12.00 -4.52
CA ASN A 71 -7.82 -13.42 -4.55
C ASN A 71 -8.16 -13.95 -3.15
N ARG A 72 -7.45 -13.46 -2.12
CA ARG A 72 -7.63 -13.78 -0.71
C ARG A 72 -7.19 -12.59 0.15
N THR A 73 -7.66 -12.55 1.38
CA THR A 73 -7.26 -11.55 2.38
C THR A 73 -5.95 -11.95 3.07
N LEU A 74 -5.33 -11.00 3.78
CA LEU A 74 -4.18 -11.27 4.63
C LEU A 74 -4.49 -12.32 5.71
N ALA A 75 -5.68 -12.23 6.33
CA ALA A 75 -6.12 -13.17 7.36
C ALA A 75 -6.24 -14.60 6.84
N GLU A 76 -6.80 -14.78 5.64
CA GLU A 76 -6.90 -16.10 4.99
C GLU A 76 -5.54 -16.70 4.67
N TRP A 77 -4.57 -15.88 4.22
CA TRP A 77 -3.22 -16.36 3.98
C TRP A 77 -2.45 -16.67 5.27
N ILE A 78 -2.64 -15.88 6.35
CA ILE A 78 -2.08 -16.19 7.67
C ILE A 78 -2.64 -17.54 8.18
N ALA A 79 -3.92 -17.81 7.96
CA ALA A 79 -4.54 -19.09 8.33
C ALA A 79 -4.00 -20.27 7.49
N GLU A 80 -3.84 -20.05 6.17
CA GLU A 80 -3.34 -21.08 5.25
C GLU A 80 -1.90 -21.49 5.54
N PHE A 81 -1.03 -20.52 5.82
CA PHE A 81 0.40 -20.79 6.08
C PHE A 81 0.70 -21.10 7.54
N ASP A 82 -0.27 -20.94 8.42
CA ASP A 82 -0.06 -20.98 9.87
C ASP A 82 1.18 -20.18 10.29
N GLY A 83 1.33 -19.00 9.70
CA GLY A 83 2.54 -18.19 9.85
C GLY A 83 2.34 -16.73 9.47
N LEU A 84 3.18 -15.85 10.02
CA LEU A 84 3.12 -14.42 9.81
C LEU A 84 4.12 -13.94 8.75
N PRO A 85 3.74 -12.91 7.94
CA PRO A 85 4.69 -12.28 7.04
C PRO A 85 5.77 -11.54 7.83
N ASN A 86 6.99 -11.52 7.31
CA ASN A 86 8.11 -10.81 7.89
C ASN A 86 9.06 -10.28 6.81
N HIS A 87 10.11 -9.57 7.20
CA HIS A 87 11.04 -8.95 6.25
C HIS A 87 11.83 -9.94 5.38
N ARG A 88 11.96 -11.20 5.78
CA ARG A 88 12.61 -12.27 5.01
C ARG A 88 11.62 -13.00 4.11
N GLN A 89 10.38 -13.13 4.60
CA GLN A 89 9.30 -13.85 3.92
C GLN A 89 8.15 -12.88 3.63
N ARG A 90 8.33 -12.07 2.60
CA ARG A 90 7.37 -11.04 2.18
C ARG A 90 6.27 -11.60 1.29
N TRP A 91 5.76 -12.81 1.61
CA TRP A 91 4.73 -13.46 0.82
C TRP A 91 3.46 -12.59 0.70
N CYS A 92 3.14 -11.78 1.71
CA CYS A 92 2.00 -10.88 1.65
C CYS A 92 2.10 -9.87 0.48
N THR A 93 3.27 -9.31 0.22
CA THR A 93 3.49 -8.41 -0.91
C THR A 93 3.31 -9.16 -2.24
N ARG A 94 3.89 -10.35 -2.35
CA ARG A 94 3.82 -11.17 -3.55
C ARG A 94 2.39 -11.61 -3.86
N LEU A 95 1.73 -12.25 -2.90
CA LEU A 95 0.44 -12.91 -3.10
C LEU A 95 -0.75 -11.94 -3.13
N LEU A 96 -0.68 -10.84 -2.35
CA LEU A 96 -1.80 -9.90 -2.23
C LEU A 96 -1.67 -8.70 -3.18
N LYS A 97 -0.48 -8.39 -3.69
CA LYS A 97 -0.27 -7.18 -4.49
C LYS A 97 0.31 -7.50 -5.87
N ILE A 98 1.46 -8.19 -5.93
CA ILE A 98 2.19 -8.38 -7.18
C ILE A 98 1.49 -9.36 -8.10
N GLU A 99 1.21 -10.58 -7.64
CA GLU A 99 0.58 -11.62 -8.46
C GLU A 99 -0.81 -11.22 -8.97
N PRO A 100 -1.71 -10.65 -8.15
CA PRO A 100 -3.00 -10.15 -8.65
C PRO A 100 -2.87 -9.05 -9.69
N THR A 101 -1.90 -8.12 -9.50
CA THR A 101 -1.63 -7.07 -10.49
C THR A 101 -1.14 -7.65 -11.81
N ILE A 102 -0.18 -8.58 -11.78
CA ILE A 102 0.35 -9.23 -12.99
C ILE A 102 -0.76 -9.99 -13.72
N ALA A 103 -1.57 -10.74 -12.99
CA ALA A 103 -2.68 -11.48 -13.57
C ALA A 103 -3.71 -10.56 -14.21
N PHE A 104 -4.05 -9.45 -13.56
CA PHE A 104 -4.94 -8.44 -14.13
C PHE A 104 -4.38 -7.86 -15.44
N LEU A 105 -3.11 -7.44 -15.43
CA LEU A 105 -2.46 -6.86 -16.61
C LEU A 105 -2.40 -7.86 -17.78
N ALA A 106 -2.09 -9.11 -17.51
CA ALA A 106 -2.05 -10.16 -18.53
C ALA A 106 -3.43 -10.41 -19.18
N ASN A 107 -4.48 -10.38 -18.37
CA ASN A 107 -5.86 -10.59 -18.85
C ASN A 107 -6.43 -9.37 -19.62
N HIS A 108 -5.77 -8.20 -19.54
CA HIS A 108 -6.17 -6.97 -20.22
C HIS A 108 -5.14 -6.51 -21.27
N ALA A 109 -4.32 -7.44 -21.77
CA ALA A 109 -3.33 -7.13 -22.79
C ALA A 109 -3.99 -6.75 -24.15
N PRO A 110 -3.42 -5.79 -24.92
CA PRO A 110 -2.22 -5.04 -24.58
C PRO A 110 -2.49 -4.00 -23.47
N ALA A 111 -1.60 -3.93 -22.49
CA ALA A 111 -1.72 -3.03 -21.35
C ALA A 111 -0.44 -2.23 -21.12
N ILE A 112 -0.59 -1.02 -20.55
CA ILE A 112 0.50 -0.20 -20.02
C ILE A 112 0.24 0.03 -18.54
N ASN A 113 1.20 -0.31 -17.69
CA ASN A 113 1.11 -0.12 -16.25
C ASN A 113 1.83 1.18 -15.84
N TYR A 114 1.11 2.09 -15.17
CA TYR A 114 1.63 3.35 -14.67
C TYR A 114 1.91 3.22 -13.18
N VAL A 115 3.18 3.42 -12.77
CA VAL A 115 3.65 3.15 -11.42
C VAL A 115 4.21 4.43 -10.79
N GLY A 116 3.78 4.71 -9.56
CA GLY A 116 4.17 5.90 -8.80
C GLY A 116 5.57 5.79 -8.16
N LEU A 117 6.60 5.52 -8.96
CA LEU A 117 8.00 5.62 -8.51
C LEU A 117 8.55 6.99 -8.82
N ARG A 118 9.09 7.66 -7.79
CA ARG A 118 9.61 9.02 -7.89
C ARG A 118 11.02 9.07 -8.51
N ALA A 119 11.44 10.26 -8.94
CA ALA A 119 12.77 10.50 -9.48
C ALA A 119 13.89 10.28 -8.44
N ASP A 120 13.64 10.60 -7.17
CA ASP A 120 14.57 10.37 -6.05
C ASP A 120 14.63 8.91 -5.56
N GLU A 121 13.88 8.00 -6.19
CA GLU A 121 13.91 6.55 -5.96
C GLU A 121 14.46 5.79 -7.20
N ALA A 122 15.45 6.35 -7.88
CA ALA A 122 15.93 5.83 -9.17
C ALA A 122 16.36 4.35 -9.14
N GLU A 123 16.87 3.87 -8.00
CA GLU A 123 17.33 2.48 -7.81
C GLU A 123 16.19 1.46 -7.69
N ARG A 124 14.94 1.92 -7.49
CA ARG A 124 13.80 1.02 -7.41
C ARG A 124 13.35 0.60 -8.80
N VAL A 125 13.32 -0.69 -9.05
CA VAL A 125 12.81 -1.27 -10.29
C VAL A 125 11.47 -1.89 -10.03
N GLY A 126 10.44 -1.46 -10.77
CA GLY A 126 9.12 -2.10 -10.75
C GLY A 126 9.03 -3.09 -11.90
N ILE A 127 9.00 -4.39 -11.60
CA ILE A 127 8.81 -5.45 -12.59
C ILE A 127 7.41 -6.02 -12.45
N TYR A 128 6.61 -5.96 -13.52
CA TYR A 128 5.24 -6.44 -13.56
C TYR A 128 5.05 -7.42 -14.73
N GLY A 129 5.75 -8.55 -14.64
CA GLY A 129 5.75 -9.54 -15.72
C GLY A 129 6.33 -8.98 -17.03
N SER A 130 5.70 -9.32 -18.16
CA SER A 130 6.07 -8.82 -19.50
C SER A 130 5.35 -7.52 -19.90
N THR A 131 4.52 -6.95 -19.01
CA THR A 131 3.75 -5.74 -19.30
C THR A 131 4.65 -4.50 -19.31
N ALA A 132 4.47 -3.66 -20.32
CA ALA A 132 5.15 -2.37 -20.40
C ALA A 132 4.77 -1.49 -19.20
N SER A 133 5.78 -0.97 -18.51
CA SER A 133 5.56 -0.07 -17.37
C SER A 133 6.13 1.31 -17.66
N ARG A 134 5.38 2.33 -17.24
CA ARG A 134 5.79 3.74 -17.27
C ARG A 134 5.91 4.27 -15.85
N PHE A 135 6.78 5.21 -15.66
CA PHE A 135 7.08 5.85 -14.37
C PHE A 135 6.93 7.37 -14.49
N PRO A 136 5.71 7.90 -14.66
CA PRO A 136 5.52 9.31 -15.00
C PRO A 136 6.09 10.30 -13.98
N LEU A 137 6.11 9.97 -12.69
CA LEU A 137 6.76 10.83 -11.70
C LEU A 137 8.26 11.00 -11.98
N ARG A 138 8.93 9.95 -12.48
CA ARG A 138 10.33 10.05 -12.93
C ARG A 138 10.45 10.84 -14.24
N GLU A 139 9.54 10.60 -15.16
CA GLU A 139 9.48 11.31 -16.45
C GLU A 139 9.30 12.82 -16.24
N TRP A 140 8.55 13.21 -15.21
CA TRP A 140 8.35 14.62 -14.82
C TRP A 140 9.46 15.17 -13.90
N GLY A 141 10.41 14.36 -13.48
CA GLY A 141 11.45 14.74 -12.53
C GLY A 141 10.94 14.98 -11.10
N TRP A 142 9.80 14.39 -10.74
CA TRP A 142 9.17 14.59 -9.44
C TRP A 142 9.81 13.71 -8.36
N GLY A 143 10.41 14.37 -7.37
CA GLY A 143 10.79 13.78 -6.09
C GLY A 143 9.73 13.94 -5.03
N ILE A 144 10.12 13.71 -3.77
CA ILE A 144 9.20 13.81 -2.62
C ILE A 144 8.64 15.22 -2.45
N THR A 145 9.44 16.25 -2.69
CA THR A 145 9.06 17.66 -2.53
C THR A 145 7.94 18.05 -3.49
N GLU A 146 8.08 17.69 -4.77
CA GLU A 146 7.10 17.99 -5.81
C GLU A 146 5.79 17.25 -5.55
N VAL A 147 5.87 15.97 -5.17
CA VAL A 147 4.69 15.15 -4.82
C VAL A 147 3.92 15.77 -3.64
N GLN A 148 4.62 16.12 -2.56
CA GLN A 148 3.99 16.73 -1.39
C GLN A 148 3.45 18.12 -1.69
N GLY A 149 4.18 18.95 -2.46
CA GLY A 149 3.73 20.26 -2.92
C GLY A 149 2.43 20.14 -3.73
N TYR A 150 2.43 19.27 -4.73
CA TYR A 150 1.27 19.02 -5.60
C TYR A 150 0.01 18.65 -4.81
N LEU A 151 0.13 17.74 -3.83
CA LEU A 151 -1.00 17.31 -3.01
C LEU A 151 -1.48 18.43 -2.07
N ARG A 152 -0.55 19.14 -1.42
CA ARG A 152 -0.85 20.25 -0.53
C ARG A 152 -1.59 21.38 -1.25
N ASP A 153 -1.12 21.75 -2.44
CA ASP A 153 -1.71 22.85 -3.24
C ASP A 153 -3.14 22.53 -3.70
N ARG A 154 -3.53 21.25 -3.69
CA ARG A 154 -4.89 20.77 -3.98
C ARG A 154 -5.72 20.44 -2.75
N GLY A 155 -5.17 20.67 -1.55
CA GLY A 155 -5.84 20.33 -0.30
C GLY A 155 -6.04 18.82 -0.10
N ILE A 156 -5.23 17.98 -0.76
CA ILE A 156 -5.34 16.52 -0.64
C ILE A 156 -4.57 16.05 0.58
N THR A 157 -5.29 15.52 1.54
CA THR A 157 -4.71 14.89 2.74
C THR A 157 -4.57 13.39 2.53
N ILE A 158 -3.39 12.87 2.80
CA ILE A 158 -3.12 11.43 2.79
C ILE A 158 -3.22 10.91 4.23
N PRO A 159 -3.87 9.76 4.46
CA PRO A 159 -3.89 9.14 5.78
C PRO A 159 -2.49 8.98 6.36
N GLU A 160 -2.37 9.14 7.66
CA GLU A 160 -1.10 9.01 8.40
C GLU A 160 -0.41 7.68 8.11
N ARG A 161 -1.21 6.63 7.92
CA ARG A 161 -0.74 5.30 7.52
C ARG A 161 -1.51 4.80 6.31
N THR A 162 -0.76 4.26 5.36
CA THR A 162 -1.27 3.68 4.11
C THR A 162 -0.92 2.20 3.96
N ASP A 163 -0.40 1.58 5.03
CA ASP A 163 -0.10 0.15 5.09
C ASP A 163 -1.27 -0.61 5.72
N CYS A 164 -1.20 -1.96 5.65
CA CYS A 164 -2.13 -2.84 6.36
C CYS A 164 -2.06 -2.63 7.87
N ALA A 165 -3.17 -2.83 8.59
CA ALA A 165 -3.22 -2.73 10.04
C ALA A 165 -2.21 -3.65 10.74
N ARG A 166 -2.02 -4.89 10.25
CA ARG A 166 -1.08 -5.90 10.76
C ARG A 166 0.24 -5.93 9.99
N CYS A 167 0.73 -4.78 9.49
CA CYS A 167 1.98 -4.76 8.77
C CYS A 167 3.19 -5.04 9.68
N TYR A 168 3.99 -6.05 9.38
CA TYR A 168 5.22 -6.36 10.11
C TYR A 168 6.28 -5.24 10.05
N GLY A 169 6.17 -4.35 9.05
CA GLY A 169 7.05 -3.20 8.87
C GLY A 169 6.78 -2.04 9.80
N GLN A 170 5.71 -2.08 10.61
CA GLN A 170 5.32 -1.00 11.49
C GLN A 170 6.43 -0.59 12.46
N ARG A 171 6.53 0.71 12.69
CA ARG A 171 7.32 1.27 13.78
C ARG A 171 6.61 1.04 15.12
N LEU A 172 7.36 1.19 16.19
CA LEU A 172 6.81 1.05 17.53
C LEU A 172 5.67 2.04 17.82
N VAL A 173 5.82 3.29 17.40
CA VAL A 173 4.79 4.31 17.52
C VAL A 173 3.53 3.98 16.73
N GLU A 174 3.66 3.34 15.58
CA GLU A 174 2.52 2.92 14.74
C GLU A 174 1.74 1.76 15.40
N TRP A 175 2.43 0.82 16.06
CA TRP A 175 1.79 -0.20 16.90
C TRP A 175 1.05 0.41 18.08
N LYS A 176 1.65 1.41 18.76
CA LYS A 176 0.97 2.13 19.85
C LYS A 176 -0.28 2.86 19.36
N ARG A 177 -0.18 3.55 18.23
CA ARG A 177 -1.33 4.24 17.61
C ARG A 177 -2.42 3.25 17.18
N LEU A 178 -2.05 2.09 16.65
CA LEU A 178 -3.00 1.02 16.33
C LEU A 178 -3.74 0.55 17.59
N LEU A 179 -3.02 0.32 18.70
CA LEU A 179 -3.63 -0.05 19.98
C LEU A 179 -4.62 1.00 20.47
N VAL A 180 -4.29 2.27 20.37
CA VAL A 180 -5.11 3.38 20.88
C VAL A 180 -6.29 3.69 19.96
N LYS A 181 -6.06 3.79 18.64
CA LYS A 181 -7.09 4.20 17.67
C LYS A 181 -7.96 3.04 17.20
N HIS A 182 -7.39 1.84 17.08
CA HIS A 182 -8.05 0.65 16.52
C HIS A 182 -7.79 -0.58 17.39
N PRO A 183 -8.25 -0.61 18.65
CA PRO A 183 -7.94 -1.69 19.59
C PRO A 183 -8.40 -3.08 19.12
N SER A 184 -9.48 -3.16 18.34
CA SER A 184 -9.95 -4.43 17.75
C SER A 184 -8.99 -4.99 16.70
N LEU A 185 -8.38 -4.13 15.88
CA LEU A 185 -7.38 -4.54 14.89
C LEU A 185 -6.08 -4.97 15.58
N TYR A 186 -5.69 -4.28 16.65
CA TYR A 186 -4.56 -4.69 17.47
C TYR A 186 -4.80 -6.06 18.13
N ALA A 187 -5.97 -6.26 18.73
CA ALA A 187 -6.34 -7.55 19.32
C ALA A 187 -6.39 -8.70 18.31
N SER A 188 -6.82 -8.42 17.08
CA SER A 188 -6.76 -9.40 15.99
C SER A 188 -5.32 -9.80 15.65
N ALA A 189 -4.39 -8.85 15.65
CA ALA A 189 -2.97 -9.14 15.43
C ALA A 189 -2.38 -9.97 16.59
N GLU A 190 -2.73 -9.68 17.85
CA GLU A 190 -2.33 -10.50 19.01
C GLU A 190 -2.86 -11.93 18.90
N ALA A 191 -4.11 -12.09 18.47
CA ALA A 191 -4.70 -13.42 18.30
C ALA A 191 -3.96 -14.24 17.21
N ASP A 192 -3.53 -13.59 16.12
CA ASP A 192 -2.71 -14.25 15.11
C ASP A 192 -1.34 -14.65 15.65
N GLU A 193 -0.68 -13.82 16.45
CA GLU A 193 0.59 -14.19 17.11
C GLU A 193 0.39 -15.38 18.06
N ALA A 194 -0.65 -15.34 18.89
CA ALA A 194 -0.95 -16.42 19.84
C ALA A 194 -1.24 -17.74 19.12
N ARG A 195 -1.97 -17.69 17.98
CA ARG A 195 -2.33 -18.87 17.20
C ARG A 195 -1.12 -19.47 16.48
N THR A 196 -0.30 -18.65 15.86
CA THR A 196 0.80 -19.10 15.00
C THR A 196 2.11 -19.34 15.77
N GLY A 197 2.24 -18.82 16.98
CA GLY A 197 3.48 -18.86 17.76
C GLY A 197 4.60 -17.97 17.22
N TYR A 198 4.31 -17.13 16.20
CA TYR A 198 5.26 -16.16 15.64
C TYR A 198 4.89 -14.74 16.05
N THR A 199 5.79 -13.78 15.81
CA THR A 199 5.55 -12.37 16.09
C THR A 199 5.69 -11.52 14.85
N PHE A 200 4.84 -10.47 14.70
CA PHE A 200 4.98 -9.49 13.63
C PHE A 200 6.25 -8.66 13.75
N ARG A 201 6.71 -8.46 14.99
CA ARG A 201 7.94 -7.73 15.28
C ARG A 201 9.11 -8.71 15.50
N SER A 202 10.30 -8.34 15.03
CA SER A 202 11.51 -9.09 15.34
C SER A 202 11.96 -8.80 16.78
N ALA A 203 12.28 -9.83 17.55
CA ALA A 203 12.82 -9.70 18.91
C ALA A 203 14.18 -8.99 18.96
N GLN A 204 14.90 -8.94 17.83
CA GLN A 204 16.22 -8.31 17.74
C GLN A 204 16.17 -6.86 17.21
N ARG A 205 14.96 -6.30 17.03
CA ARG A 205 14.80 -4.99 16.40
C ARG A 205 15.20 -3.84 17.33
N ASP A 206 14.84 -3.95 18.60
CA ASP A 206 15.04 -2.94 19.64
C ASP A 206 14.88 -3.58 21.03
N THR A 207 14.83 -2.76 22.09
CA THR A 207 14.69 -3.21 23.48
C THR A 207 13.25 -3.43 23.95
N TRP A 208 12.28 -3.33 23.05
CA TRP A 208 10.87 -3.53 23.36
C TRP A 208 10.44 -4.97 23.09
N PRO A 209 9.40 -5.46 23.80
CA PRO A 209 8.88 -6.79 23.55
C PRO A 209 8.52 -7.00 22.09
N ALA A 210 8.80 -8.19 21.57
CA ALA A 210 8.35 -8.57 20.23
C ALA A 210 6.87 -8.98 20.21
N PRO A 211 6.39 -9.84 21.18
CA PRO A 211 4.99 -10.22 21.23
C PRO A 211 4.09 -9.01 21.50
N LEU A 212 3.01 -8.90 20.74
CA LEU A 212 2.09 -7.75 20.84
C LEU A 212 1.37 -7.70 22.18
N ALA A 213 1.10 -8.84 22.82
CA ALA A 213 0.50 -8.89 24.16
C ALA A 213 1.43 -8.23 25.20
N GLU A 214 2.70 -8.58 25.23
CA GLU A 214 3.69 -7.97 26.12
C GLU A 214 3.93 -6.50 25.75
N LEU A 215 3.90 -6.18 24.46
CA LEU A 215 4.05 -4.81 23.96
C LEU A 215 2.91 -3.93 24.45
N ARG A 216 1.67 -4.43 24.46
CA ARG A 216 0.50 -3.74 25.05
C ARG A 216 0.71 -3.40 26.50
N GLU A 217 1.19 -4.37 27.30
CA GLU A 217 1.53 -4.15 28.71
C GLU A 217 2.58 -3.06 28.89
N ALA A 218 3.63 -3.11 28.06
CA ALA A 218 4.68 -2.09 28.06
C ALA A 218 4.15 -0.70 27.68
N PHE A 219 3.21 -0.58 26.75
CA PHE A 219 2.55 0.68 26.43
C PHE A 219 1.67 1.18 27.60
N ASN A 220 0.91 0.29 28.21
CA ASN A 220 0.02 0.61 29.34
C ASN A 220 0.79 1.00 30.62
N SER A 221 2.03 0.53 30.79
CA SER A 221 2.90 0.93 31.91
C SER A 221 3.41 2.37 31.79
N GLY A 222 3.08 3.09 30.72
CA GLY A 222 3.51 4.46 30.48
C GLY A 222 4.94 4.58 29.94
N ARG A 223 5.57 3.49 29.50
CA ARG A 223 6.89 3.56 28.85
C ARG A 223 6.81 4.43 27.61
N LYS A 224 7.63 5.49 27.55
CA LYS A 224 7.62 6.46 26.44
C LYS A 224 8.15 5.85 25.16
N VAL A 225 7.39 6.05 24.06
CA VAL A 225 7.77 5.66 22.71
C VAL A 225 8.37 6.86 22.00
N ARG A 226 9.52 6.67 21.35
CA ARG A 226 10.13 7.74 20.54
C ARG A 226 9.23 8.08 19.35
N GLY A 227 8.96 9.36 19.14
CA GLY A 227 8.09 9.84 18.05
C GLY A 227 6.59 9.80 18.38
N ASP A 228 6.21 9.57 19.64
CA ASP A 228 4.81 9.58 20.07
C ASP A 228 4.20 10.99 20.04
N ASP A 229 5.04 12.00 20.28
CA ASP A 229 4.67 13.43 20.30
C ASP A 229 4.80 14.10 18.92
N GLU A 230 5.37 13.40 17.92
CA GLU A 230 5.59 13.93 16.58
C GLU A 230 4.47 13.46 15.63
N CYS A 231 3.75 14.42 15.04
CA CYS A 231 2.94 14.20 13.84
C CYS A 231 3.89 13.90 12.67
N ASP A 232 4.15 12.60 12.45
CA ASP A 232 5.13 12.15 11.46
C ASP A 232 4.50 12.23 10.06
N ASN A 233 4.80 13.28 9.31
CA ASN A 233 4.42 13.48 7.90
C ASN A 233 5.05 12.46 6.93
N ALA A 234 5.66 11.38 7.44
CA ALA A 234 6.30 10.34 6.64
C ALA A 234 5.29 9.28 6.20
N THR A 235 4.37 9.65 5.34
CA THR A 235 3.39 8.76 4.71
C THR A 235 3.99 8.00 3.53
N SER A 236 4.86 7.03 3.77
CA SER A 236 5.28 6.10 2.72
C SER A 236 5.13 4.67 3.19
N CYS A 237 4.50 3.83 2.37
CA CYS A 237 4.52 2.38 2.60
C CYS A 237 5.97 1.91 2.58
N ARG A 238 6.52 1.56 3.75
CA ARG A 238 7.93 1.14 3.90
C ARG A 238 8.16 -0.29 3.47
N VAL A 239 7.10 -1.05 3.34
CA VAL A 239 7.16 -2.49 3.06
C VAL A 239 6.98 -2.79 1.58
N CYS A 240 6.32 -1.93 0.82
CA CYS A 240 6.16 -2.05 -0.63
C CYS A 240 7.38 -1.58 -1.42
N LYS A 241 8.57 -1.59 -0.82
CA LYS A 241 9.82 -1.42 -1.55
C LYS A 241 10.08 -2.71 -2.31
N LEU A 242 9.71 -2.72 -3.56
CA LEU A 242 10.12 -3.74 -4.54
C LEU A 242 11.49 -3.40 -5.07
#